data_6962706c23474dd7bea2cc2d96b9d628
#
_entry.id   6962706c23474dd7bea2cc2d96b9d628
#
_cell.length_a   1.000
_cell.length_b   1.000
_cell.length_c   1.000
_cell.angle_alpha   90.00
_cell.angle_beta   90.00
_cell.angle_gamma   90.00
#
_symmetry.space_group_name_H-M   'P 1'
#
loop_
_entity.id
_entity.type
_entity.pdbx_description
1 polymer ?
#
loop_
_entity_poly.entity_id
_entity_poly.type
_entity_poly.pdbx_seq_one_letter_code
_entity_poly.pdbx_strand_id
1 'polypeptide(L)'
;YVVPRFRTAFVDPFAEIPTLSMLCSFFNKDGEPLESSPEHTLHKACKAFTDVTGMEFQAMGELEYYVISPDTGMFQATDQRGYHESAPYAKFNDFRTQCMSYIAQMGGQIKYGHSEVGNFTLDGMIYEQNEIEFLPVRAEDAADQLMIAKWVIRNLGYRYGYNATFAPKITAGKAG
;
A
#
# COMPACT_ATOMS: atom_id res chain seq x y z
N TYR A 1 -19.82 -3.54 -16.51
CA TYR A 1 -18.68 -3.30 -17.40
C TYR A 1 -17.50 -2.79 -16.64
N VAL A 2 -16.28 -3.04 -17.19
CA VAL A 2 -15.02 -2.55 -16.67
C VAL A 2 -14.41 -1.62 -17.72
N VAL A 3 -14.05 -0.40 -17.31
CA VAL A 3 -13.53 0.63 -18.22
C VAL A 3 -12.13 1.04 -17.76
N PRO A 4 -11.10 0.94 -18.64
CA PRO A 4 -9.73 1.31 -18.29
C PRO A 4 -9.59 2.81 -17.95
N ARG A 5 -8.81 3.11 -16.91
CA ARG A 5 -8.44 4.47 -16.55
C ARG A 5 -7.00 4.75 -17.01
N PHE A 6 -6.83 5.24 -18.22
CA PHE A 6 -5.53 5.43 -18.87
C PHE A 6 -4.55 6.29 -18.06
N ARG A 7 -5.04 7.23 -17.26
CA ARG A 7 -4.19 8.05 -16.38
C ARG A 7 -3.45 7.25 -15.29
N THR A 8 -3.92 6.04 -15.00
CA THR A 8 -3.32 5.12 -14.02
C THR A 8 -2.41 4.06 -14.64
N ALA A 9 -2.10 4.20 -15.94
CA ALA A 9 -1.31 3.22 -16.65
C ALA A 9 0.16 3.22 -16.21
N PHE A 10 0.72 2.03 -16.03
CA PHE A 10 2.13 1.84 -15.70
C PHE A 10 2.66 0.55 -16.35
N VAL A 11 3.97 0.48 -16.52
CA VAL A 11 4.64 -0.75 -16.96
C VAL A 11 4.76 -1.69 -15.77
N ASP A 12 4.25 -2.91 -15.91
CA ASP A 12 4.29 -3.94 -14.85
C ASP A 12 5.74 -4.39 -14.61
N PRO A 13 6.36 -4.09 -13.44
CA PRO A 13 7.74 -4.45 -13.16
C PRO A 13 7.90 -5.93 -12.81
N PHE A 14 6.81 -6.67 -12.67
CA PHE A 14 6.81 -8.08 -12.32
C PHE A 14 6.59 -9.00 -13.52
N ALA A 15 6.16 -8.47 -14.65
CA ALA A 15 5.94 -9.24 -15.86
C ALA A 15 7.27 -9.51 -16.60
N GLU A 16 7.48 -10.75 -17.06
CA GLU A 16 8.65 -11.10 -17.91
C GLU A 16 8.55 -10.49 -19.31
N ILE A 17 7.32 -10.40 -19.83
CA ILE A 17 7.02 -9.74 -21.11
C ILE A 17 6.55 -8.33 -20.80
N PRO A 18 7.02 -7.29 -21.53
CA PRO A 18 6.58 -5.93 -21.31
C PRO A 18 5.05 -5.82 -21.31
N THR A 19 4.48 -5.51 -20.16
CA THR A 19 3.03 -5.50 -19.91
C THR A 19 2.61 -4.14 -19.40
N LEU A 20 1.58 -3.57 -20.02
CA LEU A 20 0.93 -2.35 -19.54
C LEU A 20 -0.23 -2.73 -18.63
N SER A 21 -0.18 -2.26 -17.39
CA SER A 21 -1.24 -2.45 -16.39
C SER A 21 -1.90 -1.11 -16.04
N MET A 22 -3.16 -1.13 -15.65
CA MET A 22 -3.89 0.07 -15.24
C MET A 22 -5.08 -0.29 -14.36
N LEU A 23 -5.53 0.66 -13.55
CA LEU A 23 -6.77 0.52 -12.79
C LEU A 23 -7.98 0.73 -13.72
N CYS A 24 -9.12 0.23 -13.29
CA CYS A 24 -10.37 0.30 -14.05
C CYS A 24 -11.51 0.81 -13.18
N SER A 25 -12.45 1.51 -13.78
CA SER A 25 -13.72 1.89 -13.18
C SER A 25 -14.81 0.87 -13.50
N PHE A 26 -15.81 0.77 -12.64
CA PHE A 26 -16.92 -0.17 -12.78
C PHE A 26 -18.21 0.53 -13.15
N PHE A 27 -18.92 -0.03 -14.12
CA PHE A 27 -20.21 0.47 -14.62
C PHE A 27 -21.24 -0.65 -14.62
N ASN A 28 -22.51 -0.28 -14.49
CA ASN A 28 -23.63 -1.19 -14.61
C ASN A 28 -23.96 -1.50 -16.09
N LYS A 29 -25.01 -2.30 -16.34
CA LYS A 29 -25.45 -2.67 -17.69
C LYS A 29 -25.97 -1.50 -18.53
N ASP A 30 -26.38 -0.42 -17.90
CA ASP A 30 -26.95 0.76 -18.54
C ASP A 30 -25.89 1.85 -18.84
N GLY A 31 -24.61 1.57 -18.50
CA GLY A 31 -23.50 2.48 -18.70
C GLY A 31 -23.34 3.54 -17.62
N GLU A 32 -24.06 3.39 -16.49
CA GLU A 32 -23.92 4.29 -15.35
C GLU A 32 -22.86 3.75 -14.38
N PRO A 33 -22.14 4.62 -13.63
CA PRO A 33 -21.20 4.18 -12.61
C PRO A 33 -21.85 3.22 -11.61
N LEU A 34 -21.12 2.17 -11.23
CA LEU A 34 -21.63 1.17 -10.29
C LEU A 34 -21.74 1.78 -8.89
N GLU A 35 -22.97 1.91 -8.38
CA GLU A 35 -23.26 2.57 -7.08
C GLU A 35 -22.53 1.96 -5.89
N SER A 36 -22.28 0.65 -5.91
CA SER A 36 -21.55 -0.06 -4.87
C SER A 36 -20.02 0.05 -5.00
N SER A 37 -19.51 0.71 -6.05
CA SER A 37 -18.07 0.90 -6.22
C SER A 37 -17.54 1.93 -5.23
N PRO A 38 -16.51 1.60 -4.42
CA PRO A 38 -15.84 2.57 -3.55
C PRO A 38 -15.28 3.77 -4.31
N GLU A 39 -14.77 3.56 -5.53
CA GLU A 39 -14.31 4.63 -6.42
C GLU A 39 -15.43 5.62 -6.72
N HIS A 40 -16.61 5.14 -7.11
CA HIS A 40 -17.75 6.00 -7.38
C HIS A 40 -18.19 6.80 -6.16
N THR A 41 -18.15 6.18 -4.97
CA THR A 41 -18.43 6.87 -3.71
C THR A 41 -17.41 7.98 -3.43
N LEU A 42 -16.10 7.73 -3.68
CA LEU A 42 -15.05 8.73 -3.54
C LEU A 42 -15.26 9.89 -4.51
N HIS A 43 -15.58 9.63 -5.79
CA HIS A 43 -15.87 10.67 -6.78
C HIS A 43 -17.05 11.56 -6.34
N LYS A 44 -18.14 10.95 -5.85
CA LYS A 44 -19.28 11.70 -5.31
C LYS A 44 -18.87 12.60 -4.14
N ALA A 45 -18.06 12.07 -3.22
CA ALA A 45 -17.59 12.83 -2.06
C ALA A 45 -16.68 14.00 -2.47
N CYS A 46 -15.71 13.77 -3.36
CA CYS A 46 -14.83 14.83 -3.87
C CYS A 46 -15.61 15.92 -4.60
N LYS A 47 -16.57 15.52 -5.45
CA LYS A 47 -17.44 16.48 -6.13
C LYS A 47 -18.27 17.31 -5.14
N ALA A 48 -18.92 16.69 -4.18
CA ALA A 48 -19.71 17.37 -3.17
C ALA A 48 -18.86 18.36 -2.36
N PHE A 49 -17.63 17.98 -1.99
CA PHE A 49 -16.69 18.87 -1.31
C PHE A 49 -16.36 20.11 -2.16
N THR A 50 -16.04 19.90 -3.44
CA THR A 50 -15.72 21.00 -4.37
C THR A 50 -16.93 21.90 -4.62
N ASP A 51 -18.13 21.34 -4.80
CA ASP A 51 -19.36 22.10 -5.03
C ASP A 51 -19.69 23.02 -3.83
N VAL A 52 -19.41 22.59 -2.59
CA VAL A 52 -19.70 23.35 -1.37
C VAL A 52 -18.62 24.36 -1.03
N THR A 53 -17.35 24.01 -1.24
CA THR A 53 -16.22 24.81 -0.74
C THR A 53 -15.49 25.62 -1.82
N GLY A 54 -15.63 25.23 -3.08
CA GLY A 54 -14.82 25.74 -4.20
C GLY A 54 -13.36 25.25 -4.17
N MET A 55 -13.01 24.32 -3.27
CA MET A 55 -11.66 23.80 -3.07
C MET A 55 -11.51 22.36 -3.57
N GLU A 56 -10.27 21.93 -3.83
CA GLU A 56 -9.91 20.55 -4.08
C GLU A 56 -9.45 19.88 -2.79
N PHE A 57 -10.01 18.71 -2.47
CA PHE A 57 -9.59 17.93 -1.30
C PHE A 57 -8.32 17.13 -1.64
N GLN A 58 -7.25 17.34 -0.87
CA GLN A 58 -6.02 16.56 -0.94
C GLN A 58 -5.91 15.63 0.26
N ALA A 59 -5.31 14.46 0.02
CA ALA A 59 -5.03 13.46 1.04
C ALA A 59 -3.63 12.90 0.86
N MET A 60 -2.99 12.56 1.97
CA MET A 60 -1.79 11.74 2.00
C MET A 60 -2.13 10.35 2.53
N GLY A 61 -1.40 9.34 2.07
CA GLY A 61 -1.53 7.98 2.58
C GLY A 61 -0.39 7.66 3.54
N GLU A 62 -0.71 6.95 4.61
CA GLU A 62 0.20 6.28 5.51
C GLU A 62 -0.11 4.78 5.40
N LEU A 63 0.62 4.10 4.52
CA LEU A 63 0.33 2.70 4.22
C LEU A 63 1.15 1.79 5.14
N GLU A 64 0.51 1.35 6.21
CA GLU A 64 1.07 0.38 7.13
C GLU A 64 0.73 -1.06 6.71
N TYR A 65 1.70 -1.95 6.91
CA TYR A 65 1.54 -3.36 6.59
C TYR A 65 2.52 -4.22 7.39
N TYR A 66 2.11 -5.44 7.69
CA TYR A 66 3.02 -6.44 8.27
C TYR A 66 3.65 -7.28 7.19
N VAL A 67 4.97 -7.47 7.30
CA VAL A 67 5.71 -8.51 6.59
C VAL A 67 5.90 -9.69 7.53
N ILE A 68 5.64 -10.90 7.03
CA ILE A 68 5.65 -12.12 7.81
C ILE A 68 6.62 -13.10 7.16
N SER A 69 7.57 -13.61 7.95
CA SER A 69 8.54 -14.62 7.51
C SER A 69 8.87 -15.58 8.65
N PRO A 70 9.47 -16.75 8.36
CA PRO A 70 9.99 -17.64 9.40
C PRO A 70 11.02 -16.92 10.29
N ASP A 71 10.95 -17.16 11.61
CA ASP A 71 11.95 -16.67 12.56
C ASP A 71 13.24 -17.48 12.45
N THR A 72 14.35 -16.82 12.15
CA THR A 72 15.69 -17.44 12.10
C THR A 72 16.42 -17.40 13.43
N GLY A 73 15.85 -16.73 14.45
CA GLY A 73 16.49 -16.49 15.74
C GLY A 73 17.62 -15.47 15.73
N MET A 74 17.98 -14.91 14.55
CA MET A 74 19.07 -13.95 14.42
C MET A 74 18.58 -12.51 14.63
N PHE A 75 19.35 -11.73 15.38
CA PHE A 75 19.09 -10.30 15.61
C PHE A 75 17.64 -10.02 16.00
N GLN A 76 17.18 -10.73 17.03
CA GLN A 76 15.79 -10.57 17.49
C GLN A 76 15.53 -9.13 17.94
N ALA A 77 14.50 -8.52 17.40
CA ALA A 77 14.04 -7.22 17.85
C ALA A 77 13.27 -7.34 19.17
N THR A 78 13.25 -6.27 19.93
CA THR A 78 12.44 -6.20 21.15
C THR A 78 10.97 -6.07 20.78
N ASP A 79 10.12 -6.86 21.41
CA ASP A 79 8.67 -6.85 21.19
C ASP A 79 8.09 -5.42 21.26
N GLN A 80 7.35 -5.01 20.24
CA GLN A 80 6.71 -3.69 20.12
C GLN A 80 7.67 -2.49 20.21
N ARG A 81 8.91 -2.66 19.73
CA ARG A 81 9.95 -1.64 19.72
C ARG A 81 10.57 -1.44 18.33
N GLY A 82 9.76 -1.68 17.27
CA GLY A 82 10.22 -1.57 15.90
C GLY A 82 10.27 -0.17 15.31
N TYR A 83 9.67 0.82 15.97
CA TYR A 83 9.54 2.18 15.42
C TYR A 83 10.90 2.82 15.10
N HIS A 84 11.12 3.14 13.81
CA HIS A 84 12.36 3.65 13.26
C HIS A 84 13.60 2.77 13.53
N GLU A 85 13.40 1.48 13.81
CA GLU A 85 14.50 0.54 13.97
C GLU A 85 15.26 0.36 12.64
N SER A 86 16.54 0.07 12.74
CA SER A 86 17.42 -0.13 11.58
C SER A 86 17.84 -1.59 11.44
N ALA A 87 18.38 -1.93 10.26
CA ALA A 87 19.02 -3.22 10.05
C ALA A 87 20.21 -3.42 11.00
N PRO A 88 20.45 -4.63 11.52
CA PRO A 88 19.78 -5.90 11.18
C PRO A 88 18.53 -6.22 12.01
N TYR A 89 18.13 -5.36 12.92
CA TYR A 89 16.95 -5.58 13.78
C TYR A 89 15.66 -5.34 13.02
N ALA A 90 15.60 -4.33 12.12
CA ALA A 90 14.58 -4.20 11.08
C ALA A 90 14.97 -5.07 9.88
N LYS A 91 14.30 -6.20 9.71
CA LYS A 91 14.71 -7.25 8.76
C LYS A 91 14.26 -6.97 7.34
N PHE A 92 13.20 -6.19 7.16
CA PHE A 92 12.57 -5.96 5.86
C PHE A 92 12.86 -4.57 5.28
N ASN A 93 13.95 -3.92 5.73
CA ASN A 93 14.35 -2.60 5.25
C ASN A 93 14.59 -2.58 3.72
N ASP A 94 15.33 -3.56 3.19
CA ASP A 94 15.61 -3.64 1.76
C ASP A 94 14.34 -3.94 0.94
N PHE A 95 13.47 -4.82 1.46
CA PHE A 95 12.18 -5.10 0.88
C PHE A 95 11.31 -3.82 0.79
N ARG A 96 11.19 -3.06 1.90
CA ARG A 96 10.45 -1.79 1.92
C ARG A 96 11.03 -0.79 0.94
N THR A 97 12.36 -0.64 0.91
CA THR A 97 13.05 0.28 0.00
C THR A 97 12.78 -0.09 -1.46
N GLN A 98 12.78 -1.37 -1.80
CA GLN A 98 12.47 -1.82 -3.14
C GLN A 98 10.99 -1.61 -3.50
N CYS A 99 10.07 -1.81 -2.55
CA CYS A 99 8.66 -1.44 -2.74
C CYS A 99 8.51 0.03 -3.09
N MET A 100 9.14 0.92 -2.31
CA MET A 100 9.12 2.37 -2.58
C MET A 100 9.67 2.70 -3.97
N SER A 101 10.77 2.05 -4.38
CA SER A 101 11.36 2.25 -5.69
C SER A 101 10.38 1.90 -6.82
N TYR A 102 9.72 0.74 -6.75
CA TYR A 102 8.72 0.36 -7.76
C TYR A 102 7.50 1.28 -7.74
N ILE A 103 6.99 1.63 -6.58
CA ILE A 103 5.86 2.57 -6.45
C ILE A 103 6.21 3.92 -7.08
N ALA A 104 7.40 4.46 -6.82
CA ALA A 104 7.86 5.72 -7.42
C ALA A 104 8.00 5.63 -8.95
N GLN A 105 8.53 4.51 -9.48
CA GLN A 105 8.61 4.28 -10.93
C GLN A 105 7.23 4.22 -11.62
N MET A 106 6.20 3.82 -10.87
CA MET A 106 4.81 3.83 -11.36
C MET A 106 4.10 5.17 -11.18
N GLY A 107 4.80 6.22 -10.72
CA GLY A 107 4.26 7.56 -10.54
C GLY A 107 3.75 7.86 -9.12
N GLY A 108 3.89 6.93 -8.17
CA GLY A 108 3.53 7.16 -6.76
C GLY A 108 4.39 8.26 -6.13
N GLN A 109 3.75 9.16 -5.41
CA GLN A 109 4.40 10.31 -4.78
C GLN A 109 4.88 9.92 -3.37
N ILE A 110 6.02 9.24 -3.29
CA ILE A 110 6.61 8.78 -2.03
C ILE A 110 7.16 9.95 -1.23
N LYS A 111 6.87 9.99 0.07
CA LYS A 111 7.47 10.87 1.06
C LYS A 111 8.69 10.21 1.70
N TYR A 112 8.48 9.13 2.42
CA TYR A 112 9.51 8.24 3.00
C TYR A 112 8.90 6.92 3.48
N GLY A 113 9.72 6.02 4.03
CA GLY A 113 9.24 4.79 4.67
C GLY A 113 10.16 4.35 5.79
N HIS A 114 9.59 3.71 6.80
CA HIS A 114 10.29 3.25 8.00
C HIS A 114 9.67 1.98 8.59
N SER A 115 10.35 1.39 9.56
CA SER A 115 9.77 0.33 10.39
C SER A 115 8.80 0.95 11.38
N GLU A 116 7.66 0.30 11.60
CA GLU A 116 6.65 0.69 12.55
C GLU A 116 6.78 -0.05 13.89
N VAL A 117 5.96 0.36 14.90
CA VAL A 117 6.01 -0.16 16.28
C VAL A 117 5.87 -1.68 16.34
N GLY A 118 5.00 -2.24 15.48
CA GLY A 118 4.63 -3.65 15.50
C GLY A 118 5.79 -4.55 15.11
N ASN A 119 6.36 -5.23 16.11
CA ASN A 119 7.39 -6.24 15.92
C ASN A 119 7.23 -7.31 16.99
N PHE A 120 6.99 -8.54 16.58
CA PHE A 120 6.81 -9.67 17.50
C PHE A 120 6.99 -11.01 16.78
N THR A 121 7.23 -12.07 17.56
CA THR A 121 7.24 -13.45 17.07
C THR A 121 5.99 -14.17 17.59
N LEU A 122 5.34 -14.90 16.70
CA LEU A 122 4.19 -15.74 17.03
C LEU A 122 4.26 -17.01 16.19
N ASP A 123 4.14 -18.17 16.83
CA ASP A 123 4.14 -19.50 16.18
C ASP A 123 5.35 -19.72 15.24
N GLY A 124 6.52 -19.27 15.64
CA GLY A 124 7.76 -19.41 14.86
C GLY A 124 7.87 -18.48 13.66
N MET A 125 6.98 -17.49 13.55
CA MET A 125 7.00 -16.48 12.51
C MET A 125 7.29 -15.11 13.10
N ILE A 126 8.10 -14.32 12.39
CA ILE A 126 8.28 -12.89 12.66
C ILE A 126 7.16 -12.11 11.99
N TYR A 127 6.62 -11.17 12.73
CA TYR A 127 5.70 -10.14 12.26
C TYR A 127 6.35 -8.78 12.45
N GLU A 128 6.71 -8.12 11.37
CA GLU A 128 7.33 -6.78 11.39
C GLU A 128 6.49 -5.79 10.62
N GLN A 129 6.01 -4.78 11.32
CA GLN A 129 5.22 -3.70 10.74
C GLN A 129 6.14 -2.70 10.04
N ASN A 130 5.76 -2.33 8.85
CA ASN A 130 6.46 -1.39 7.99
C ASN A 130 5.46 -0.35 7.50
N GLU A 131 5.93 0.86 7.25
CA GLU A 131 5.14 1.96 6.73
C GLU A 131 5.79 2.61 5.51
N ILE A 132 4.94 3.00 4.55
CA ILE A 132 5.31 3.86 3.44
C ILE A 132 4.35 5.06 3.45
N GLU A 133 4.92 6.25 3.64
CA GLU A 133 4.18 7.51 3.60
C GLU A 133 4.25 8.16 2.22
N PHE A 134 3.15 8.79 1.83
CA PHE A 134 2.99 9.46 0.55
C PHE A 134 2.86 10.96 0.72
N LEU A 135 3.23 11.72 -0.31
CA LEU A 135 2.98 13.16 -0.35
C LEU A 135 1.48 13.44 -0.59
N PRO A 136 0.95 14.57 -0.12
CA PRO A 136 -0.42 14.98 -0.40
C PRO A 136 -0.66 15.13 -1.90
N VAL A 137 -1.71 14.49 -2.39
CA VAL A 137 -2.23 14.60 -3.75
C VAL A 137 -3.75 14.66 -3.71
N ARG A 138 -4.42 14.88 -4.85
CA ARG A 138 -5.88 14.78 -4.91
C ARG A 138 -6.35 13.45 -4.30
N ALA A 139 -7.45 13.48 -3.54
CA ALA A 139 -7.91 12.28 -2.82
C ALA A 139 -8.13 11.05 -3.73
N GLU A 140 -8.59 11.27 -4.96
CA GLU A 140 -8.75 10.20 -5.96
C GLU A 140 -7.41 9.60 -6.38
N ASP A 141 -6.39 10.45 -6.59
CA ASP A 141 -5.04 10.01 -6.94
C ASP A 141 -4.36 9.33 -5.74
N ALA A 142 -4.62 9.80 -4.51
CA ALA A 142 -4.16 9.15 -3.28
C ALA A 142 -4.72 7.72 -3.15
N ALA A 143 -6.01 7.53 -3.42
CA ALA A 143 -6.62 6.21 -3.40
C ALA A 143 -6.01 5.29 -4.47
N ASP A 144 -5.80 5.78 -5.69
CA ASP A 144 -5.21 5.03 -6.78
C ASP A 144 -3.78 4.56 -6.45
N GLN A 145 -2.93 5.46 -5.95
CA GLN A 145 -1.55 5.08 -5.61
C GLN A 145 -1.48 4.11 -4.43
N LEU A 146 -2.38 4.18 -3.44
CA LEU A 146 -2.46 3.19 -2.37
C LEU A 146 -2.86 1.80 -2.89
N MET A 147 -3.78 1.73 -3.85
CA MET A 147 -4.18 0.45 -4.47
C MET A 147 -3.02 -0.17 -5.25
N ILE A 148 -2.28 0.63 -6.02
CA ILE A 148 -1.08 0.18 -6.75
C ILE A 148 0.01 -0.23 -5.75
N ALA A 149 0.24 0.54 -4.69
CA ALA A 149 1.22 0.21 -3.66
C ALA A 149 0.94 -1.13 -2.98
N LYS A 150 -0.31 -1.40 -2.61
CA LYS A 150 -0.71 -2.70 -2.05
C LYS A 150 -0.44 -3.86 -3.02
N TRP A 151 -0.67 -3.64 -4.31
CA TRP A 151 -0.38 -4.62 -5.34
C TRP A 151 1.13 -4.87 -5.46
N VAL A 152 1.96 -3.82 -5.46
CA VAL A 152 3.43 -3.91 -5.48
C VAL A 152 3.94 -4.70 -4.28
N ILE A 153 3.52 -4.35 -3.07
CA ILE A 153 3.97 -4.99 -1.83
C ILE A 153 3.65 -6.50 -1.84
N ARG A 154 2.45 -6.89 -2.30
CA ARG A 154 2.09 -8.31 -2.40
C ARG A 154 2.91 -9.06 -3.44
N ASN A 155 3.09 -8.49 -4.63
CA ASN A 155 3.86 -9.13 -5.70
C ASN A 155 5.34 -9.26 -5.34
N LEU A 156 5.92 -8.23 -4.75
CA LEU A 156 7.30 -8.27 -4.30
C LEU A 156 7.47 -9.25 -3.14
N GLY A 157 6.53 -9.26 -2.17
CA GLY A 157 6.49 -10.23 -1.09
C GLY A 157 6.49 -11.66 -1.60
N TYR A 158 5.65 -11.97 -2.58
CA TYR A 158 5.62 -13.27 -3.23
C TYR A 158 7.00 -13.66 -3.82
N ARG A 159 7.68 -12.71 -4.49
CA ARG A 159 9.03 -12.95 -5.06
C ARG A 159 10.11 -13.20 -4.00
N TYR A 160 10.00 -12.56 -2.84
CA TYR A 160 10.91 -12.76 -1.71
C TYR A 160 10.57 -13.97 -0.84
N GLY A 161 9.42 -14.63 -1.09
CA GLY A 161 8.93 -15.69 -0.22
C GLY A 161 8.37 -15.17 1.12
N TYR A 162 8.01 -13.89 1.18
CA TYR A 162 7.37 -13.27 2.33
C TYR A 162 5.86 -13.19 2.15
N ASN A 163 5.12 -13.28 3.24
CA ASN A 163 3.71 -12.91 3.26
C ASN A 163 3.57 -11.46 3.71
N ALA A 164 2.67 -10.70 3.08
CA ALA A 164 2.37 -9.32 3.45
C ALA A 164 0.87 -9.17 3.70
N THR A 165 0.51 -8.53 4.81
CA THR A 165 -0.88 -8.28 5.17
C THR A 165 -1.12 -6.82 5.53
N PHE A 166 -2.30 -6.32 5.14
CA PHE A 166 -2.79 -4.98 5.47
C PHE A 166 -3.89 -5.03 6.56
N ALA A 167 -4.02 -6.17 7.25
CA ALA A 167 -4.90 -6.26 8.41
C ALA A 167 -4.35 -5.35 9.52
N PRO A 168 -5.15 -4.41 10.04
CA PRO A 168 -4.66 -3.42 11.02
C PRO A 168 -4.23 -4.05 12.34
N LYS A 169 -4.85 -5.14 12.75
CA LYS A 169 -4.49 -5.89 13.97
C LYS A 169 -4.30 -7.36 13.64
N ILE A 170 -3.07 -7.87 13.81
CA ILE A 170 -2.79 -9.29 13.67
C ILE A 170 -3.30 -10.05 14.90
N THR A 171 -3.05 -9.50 16.08
CA THR A 171 -3.50 -10.08 17.34
C THR A 171 -3.76 -8.98 18.39
N ALA A 172 -4.61 -9.28 19.37
CA ALA A 172 -4.90 -8.36 20.45
C ALA A 172 -3.63 -8.00 21.26
N GLY A 173 -3.54 -6.74 21.69
CA GLY A 173 -2.42 -6.24 22.50
C GLY A 173 -1.16 -5.90 21.73
N LYS A 174 -1.13 -6.05 20.39
CA LYS A 174 -0.02 -5.62 19.53
C LYS A 174 -0.41 -4.38 18.71
N ALA A 175 0.59 -3.66 18.22
CA ALA A 175 0.39 -2.51 17.34
C ALA A 175 -0.25 -2.91 15.99
N GLY A 176 -0.87 -1.94 15.33
CA GLY A 176 -1.49 -2.10 14.04
C GLY A 176 -2.29 -0.88 13.66
#